data_1c254f764a871bc94683bde297f995b8
#
_entry.id   1c254f764a871bc94683bde297f995b8
#
_cell.length_a   1.000
_cell.length_b   1.000
_cell.length_c   1.000
_cell.angle_alpha   90.00
_cell.angle_beta   90.00
_cell.angle_gamma   90.00
#
_symmetry.space_group_name_H-M   'P 1'
#
loop_
_entity.id
_entity.type
_entity.pdbx_description
1 polymer ?
#
loop_
_entity_poly.entity_id
_entity_poly.type
_entity_poly.pdbx_seq_one_letter_code
_entity_poly.pdbx_strand_id
1 'polypeptide(L)'
;MENTEWSKTIMTVYKYLKRMTLAFDRLIDSKATNSFYTSTSNYAFNNVFDITNSMLELIDRKVTLINLKVLADKVLKSMKPEYAKILILKYIENQKGEQIAKTINCTLRTYFRKSGLALENFYKTLCVLGYDSDKLTKMLKGEKWIMSVYYDFCQQQGGEESKTTMFFIDKIKNNIFLEIKKVSFCAS
;
A
#
# COMPACT_ATOMS: atom_id res chain seq x y z
N MET A 1 18.24 -7.49 -14.33
CA MET A 1 16.94 -6.79 -14.30
C MET A 1 16.83 -6.08 -12.97
N GLU A 2 16.74 -4.75 -12.98
CA GLU A 2 16.62 -4.01 -11.73
C GLU A 2 15.25 -4.25 -11.13
N ASN A 3 15.21 -4.34 -9.83
CA ASN A 3 14.10 -4.74 -8.95
C ASN A 3 12.86 -3.82 -9.09
N THR A 4 12.10 -3.96 -10.19
CA THR A 4 10.90 -3.16 -10.46
C THR A 4 9.68 -3.62 -9.65
N GLU A 5 9.78 -4.75 -8.97
CA GLU A 5 8.71 -5.37 -8.17
C GLU A 5 8.26 -4.44 -7.04
N TRP A 6 9.20 -3.78 -6.36
CA TRP A 6 8.88 -2.78 -5.35
C TRP A 6 8.15 -1.56 -5.93
N SER A 7 8.58 -1.10 -7.11
CA SER A 7 7.89 0.01 -7.79
C SER A 7 6.45 -0.35 -8.13
N LYS A 8 6.23 -1.54 -8.69
CA LYS A 8 4.89 -2.07 -9.00
C LYS A 8 4.06 -2.19 -7.72
N THR A 9 4.64 -2.77 -6.66
CA THR A 9 3.98 -2.95 -5.37
C THR A 9 3.53 -1.61 -4.80
N ILE A 10 4.46 -0.65 -4.62
CA ILE A 10 4.17 0.65 -4.03
C ILE A 10 3.10 1.39 -4.84
N MET A 11 3.22 1.42 -6.16
CA MET A 11 2.24 2.09 -7.00
C MET A 11 0.87 1.41 -6.97
N THR A 12 0.81 0.08 -6.90
CA THR A 12 -0.46 -0.68 -6.80
C THR A 12 -1.16 -0.41 -5.47
N VAL A 13 -0.43 -0.38 -4.35
CA VAL A 13 -1.04 -0.16 -3.03
C VAL A 13 -1.31 1.31 -2.74
N TYR A 14 -0.69 2.24 -3.45
CA TYR A 14 -0.71 3.69 -3.18
C TYR A 14 -2.12 4.25 -2.92
N LYS A 15 -3.08 3.94 -3.78
CA LYS A 15 -4.46 4.44 -3.68
C LYS A 15 -5.21 3.92 -2.45
N TYR A 16 -4.77 2.80 -1.88
CA TYR A 16 -5.39 2.19 -0.70
C TYR A 16 -4.81 2.71 0.61
N LEU A 17 -3.58 3.29 0.60
CA LEU A 17 -2.88 3.74 1.80
C LEU A 17 -3.73 4.69 2.64
N LYS A 18 -4.35 5.70 2.03
CA LYS A 18 -5.24 6.65 2.74
C LYS A 18 -6.46 5.95 3.37
N ARG A 19 -7.05 4.98 2.67
CA ARG A 19 -8.22 4.25 3.21
C ARG A 19 -7.83 3.36 4.38
N MET A 20 -6.65 2.73 4.30
CA MET A 20 -6.12 1.92 5.40
C MET A 20 -5.78 2.75 6.62
N THR A 21 -5.17 3.92 6.47
CA THR A 21 -4.91 4.81 7.61
C THR A 21 -6.18 5.25 8.32
N LEU A 22 -7.25 5.56 7.56
CA LEU A 22 -8.57 5.88 8.13
C LEU A 22 -9.23 4.66 8.82
N ALA A 23 -9.00 3.44 8.30
CA ALA A 23 -9.48 2.23 8.97
C ALA A 23 -8.77 2.00 10.30
N PHE A 24 -7.45 2.24 10.36
CA PHE A 24 -6.71 2.17 11.62
C PHE A 24 -7.17 3.21 12.64
N ASP A 25 -7.51 4.44 12.22
CA ASP A 25 -8.09 5.44 13.12
C ASP A 25 -9.36 4.92 13.79
N ARG A 26 -10.28 4.37 13.00
CA ARG A 26 -11.54 3.80 13.53
C ARG A 26 -11.30 2.62 14.48
N LEU A 27 -10.29 1.77 14.19
CA LEU A 27 -9.92 0.65 15.06
C LEU A 27 -9.36 1.14 16.39
N ILE A 28 -8.50 2.16 16.36
CA ILE A 28 -7.91 2.78 17.55
C ILE A 28 -9.02 3.41 18.41
N ASP A 29 -9.90 4.21 17.78
CA ASP A 29 -11.02 4.84 18.46
C ASP A 29 -11.96 3.81 19.09
N SER A 30 -12.30 2.73 18.37
CA SER A 30 -13.13 1.65 18.88
C SER A 30 -12.49 0.94 20.07
N LYS A 31 -11.18 0.64 20.02
CA LYS A 31 -10.46 0.03 21.13
C LYS A 31 -10.39 0.96 22.35
N ALA A 32 -10.14 2.25 22.14
CA ALA A 32 -10.14 3.25 23.20
C ALA A 32 -11.50 3.31 23.89
N THR A 33 -12.59 3.41 23.12
CA THR A 33 -13.95 3.47 23.66
C THR A 33 -14.31 2.20 24.43
N ASN A 34 -14.03 1.01 23.89
CA ASN A 34 -14.33 -0.26 24.56
C ASN A 34 -13.53 -0.45 25.86
N SER A 35 -12.32 0.10 25.97
CA SER A 35 -11.51 0.04 27.18
C SER A 35 -12.16 0.77 28.36
N PHE A 36 -12.91 1.86 28.10
CA PHE A 36 -13.64 2.58 29.14
C PHE A 36 -14.80 1.77 29.73
N TYR A 37 -15.47 0.94 28.93
CA TYR A 37 -16.60 0.12 29.39
C TYR A 37 -16.16 -1.14 30.14
N THR A 38 -14.96 -1.66 29.91
CA THR A 38 -14.45 -2.86 30.58
C THR A 38 -13.71 -2.58 31.90
N SER A 39 -13.46 -1.30 32.24
CA SER A 39 -12.70 -0.89 33.42
C SER A 39 -13.44 -1.06 34.77
N THR A 40 -14.67 -1.53 34.72
CA THR A 40 -15.53 -1.64 35.95
C THR A 40 -15.40 -2.97 36.70
N SER A 41 -14.54 -3.91 36.28
CA SER A 41 -14.34 -5.19 36.95
C SER A 41 -12.88 -5.42 37.35
N ASN A 42 -12.65 -6.10 38.50
CA ASN A 42 -11.33 -6.39 39.08
C ASN A 42 -10.37 -7.23 38.20
N TYR A 43 -10.79 -7.66 37.00
CA TYR A 43 -9.98 -8.32 35.99
C TYR A 43 -9.30 -7.32 35.03
N ALA A 44 -9.40 -6.01 35.29
CA ALA A 44 -9.09 -4.95 34.36
C ALA A 44 -7.58 -4.75 34.07
N PHE A 45 -6.67 -5.08 34.99
CA PHE A 45 -5.25 -4.70 34.84
C PHE A 45 -4.54 -5.41 33.69
N ASN A 46 -4.70 -6.71 33.54
CA ASN A 46 -4.07 -7.45 32.43
C ASN A 46 -4.68 -7.07 31.08
N ASN A 47 -5.98 -6.77 31.06
CA ASN A 47 -6.72 -6.39 29.86
C ASN A 47 -6.32 -4.98 29.36
N VAL A 48 -6.06 -4.04 30.27
CA VAL A 48 -5.62 -2.66 29.90
C VAL A 48 -4.24 -2.66 29.24
N PHE A 49 -3.30 -3.46 29.73
CA PHE A 49 -1.96 -3.57 29.15
C PHE A 49 -2.03 -4.16 27.72
N ASP A 50 -2.81 -5.22 27.51
CA ASP A 50 -2.98 -5.85 26.21
C ASP A 50 -3.69 -4.91 25.21
N ILE A 51 -4.71 -4.19 25.67
CA ILE A 51 -5.40 -3.18 24.85
C ILE A 51 -4.42 -2.07 24.45
N THR A 52 -3.64 -1.55 25.39
CA THR A 52 -2.64 -0.50 25.12
C THR A 52 -1.61 -0.96 24.11
N ASN A 53 -1.02 -2.15 24.28
CA ASN A 53 -0.06 -2.72 23.34
C ASN A 53 -0.67 -2.89 21.94
N SER A 54 -1.89 -3.39 21.85
CA SER A 54 -2.57 -3.55 20.57
C SER A 54 -2.91 -2.21 19.89
N MET A 55 -3.15 -1.15 20.66
CA MET A 55 -3.33 0.21 20.13
C MET A 55 -2.01 0.78 19.61
N LEU A 56 -0.91 0.59 20.35
CA LEU A 56 0.43 1.02 19.91
C LEU A 56 0.82 0.32 18.61
N GLU A 57 0.57 -0.99 18.48
CA GLU A 57 0.81 -1.72 17.23
C GLU A 57 0.02 -1.13 16.06
N LEU A 58 -1.25 -0.78 16.24
CA LEU A 58 -2.07 -0.14 15.19
C LEU A 58 -1.54 1.25 14.83
N ILE A 59 -1.08 2.02 15.81
CA ILE A 59 -0.47 3.35 15.58
C ILE A 59 0.81 3.20 14.77
N ASP A 60 1.69 2.28 15.11
CA ASP A 60 2.95 2.03 14.40
C ASP A 60 2.68 1.59 12.94
N ARG A 61 1.72 0.72 12.72
CA ARG A 61 1.27 0.32 11.39
C ARG A 61 0.73 1.53 10.61
N LYS A 62 -0.13 2.35 11.21
CA LYS A 62 -0.65 3.57 10.59
C LYS A 62 0.48 4.51 10.17
N VAL A 63 1.45 4.76 11.06
CA VAL A 63 2.63 5.60 10.78
C VAL A 63 3.44 5.03 9.61
N THR A 64 3.63 3.71 9.57
CA THR A 64 4.32 3.03 8.46
C THR A 64 3.63 3.29 7.11
N LEU A 65 2.29 3.21 7.06
CA LEU A 65 1.54 3.48 5.82
C LEU A 65 1.59 4.96 5.41
N ILE A 66 1.54 5.87 6.37
CA ILE A 66 1.70 7.31 6.12
C ILE A 66 3.10 7.58 5.52
N ASN A 67 4.14 7.02 6.14
CA ASN A 67 5.52 7.18 5.68
C ASN A 67 5.70 6.61 4.26
N LEU A 68 5.11 5.45 3.97
CA LEU A 68 5.14 4.86 2.63
C LEU A 68 4.46 5.78 1.60
N LYS A 69 3.32 6.38 1.96
CA LYS A 69 2.63 7.33 1.08
C LYS A 69 3.48 8.57 0.82
N VAL A 70 4.03 9.18 1.88
CA VAL A 70 4.89 10.37 1.76
C VAL A 70 6.14 10.06 0.93
N LEU A 71 6.74 8.88 1.11
CA LEU A 71 7.86 8.41 0.30
C LEU A 71 7.50 8.33 -1.18
N ALA A 72 6.36 7.68 -1.50
CA ALA A 72 5.90 7.56 -2.89
C ALA A 72 5.62 8.93 -3.52
N ASP A 73 4.98 9.85 -2.78
CA ASP A 73 4.74 11.23 -3.22
C ASP A 73 6.06 11.97 -3.52
N LYS A 74 7.06 11.79 -2.64
CA LYS A 74 8.40 12.38 -2.82
C LYS A 74 9.10 11.83 -4.04
N VAL A 75 9.05 10.52 -4.27
CA VAL A 75 9.62 9.87 -5.45
C VAL A 75 8.97 10.40 -6.72
N LEU A 76 7.64 10.42 -6.80
CA LEU A 76 6.89 10.93 -7.96
C LEU A 76 7.22 12.39 -8.28
N LYS A 77 7.45 13.23 -7.27
CA LYS A 77 7.87 14.63 -7.45
C LYS A 77 9.32 14.79 -7.92
N SER A 78 10.19 13.85 -7.54
CA SER A 78 11.63 13.92 -7.84
C SER A 78 12.00 13.29 -9.18
N MET A 79 11.13 12.44 -9.75
CA MET A 79 11.39 11.78 -11.04
C MET A 79 11.00 12.66 -12.23
N LYS A 80 11.40 12.23 -13.45
CA LYS A 80 11.04 12.96 -14.68
C LYS A 80 9.51 13.07 -14.81
N PRO A 81 8.97 14.28 -15.10
CA PRO A 81 7.52 14.53 -15.14
C PRO A 81 6.76 13.59 -16.09
N GLU A 82 7.35 13.23 -17.23
CA GLU A 82 6.76 12.29 -18.19
C GLU A 82 6.54 10.90 -17.58
N TYR A 83 7.52 10.38 -16.83
CA TYR A 83 7.43 9.08 -16.17
C TYR A 83 6.47 9.10 -14.99
N ALA A 84 6.51 10.17 -14.20
CA ALA A 84 5.54 10.35 -13.11
C ALA A 84 4.11 10.39 -13.65
N LYS A 85 3.85 11.11 -14.74
CA LYS A 85 2.53 11.16 -15.39
C LYS A 85 2.05 9.79 -15.82
N ILE A 86 2.90 8.95 -16.42
CA ILE A 86 2.56 7.60 -16.85
C ILE A 86 2.14 6.74 -15.65
N LEU A 87 2.90 6.79 -14.54
CA LEU A 87 2.59 6.02 -13.33
C LEU A 87 1.29 6.50 -12.68
N ILE A 88 1.05 7.80 -12.61
CA ILE A 88 -0.19 8.38 -12.07
C ILE A 88 -1.39 7.91 -12.88
N LEU A 89 -1.36 8.07 -14.21
CA LEU A 89 -2.44 7.66 -15.10
C LEU A 89 -2.73 6.16 -14.99
N LYS A 90 -1.67 5.31 -14.94
CA LYS A 90 -1.82 3.86 -14.88
C LYS A 90 -2.33 3.37 -13.52
N TYR A 91 -1.68 3.77 -12.41
CA TYR A 91 -1.89 3.17 -11.11
C TYR A 91 -2.86 3.93 -10.20
N ILE A 92 -2.92 5.25 -10.33
CA ILE A 92 -3.79 6.09 -9.49
C ILE A 92 -5.13 6.31 -10.18
N GLU A 93 -5.12 6.71 -11.46
CA GLU A 93 -6.32 6.97 -12.23
C GLU A 93 -6.90 5.72 -12.92
N ASN A 94 -6.18 4.59 -12.92
CA ASN A 94 -6.56 3.31 -13.55
C ASN A 94 -6.94 3.43 -15.03
N GLN A 95 -6.28 4.30 -15.78
CA GLN A 95 -6.52 4.44 -17.21
C GLN A 95 -5.98 3.22 -17.98
N LYS A 96 -6.67 2.82 -19.04
CA LYS A 96 -6.22 1.76 -19.94
C LYS A 96 -5.01 2.24 -20.76
N GLY A 97 -4.11 1.32 -21.13
CA GLY A 97 -2.87 1.64 -21.88
C GLY A 97 -3.13 2.43 -23.15
N GLU A 98 -4.22 2.15 -23.87
CA GLU A 98 -4.59 2.90 -25.08
C GLU A 98 -4.97 4.36 -24.79
N GLN A 99 -5.65 4.61 -23.66
CA GLN A 99 -6.02 5.97 -23.24
C GLN A 99 -4.77 6.74 -22.82
N ILE A 100 -3.86 6.09 -22.07
CA ILE A 100 -2.59 6.70 -21.68
C ILE A 100 -1.75 7.01 -22.91
N ALA A 101 -1.63 6.08 -23.88
CA ALA A 101 -0.88 6.28 -25.10
C ALA A 101 -1.39 7.51 -25.88
N LYS A 102 -2.73 7.69 -25.98
CA LYS A 102 -3.34 8.89 -26.58
C LYS A 102 -3.01 10.15 -25.77
N THR A 103 -3.09 10.10 -24.44
CA THR A 103 -2.85 11.26 -23.54
C THR A 103 -1.39 11.75 -23.60
N ILE A 104 -0.43 10.85 -23.86
CA ILE A 104 1.00 11.19 -23.98
C ILE A 104 1.48 11.25 -25.44
N ASN A 105 0.56 11.24 -26.39
CA ASN A 105 0.83 11.33 -27.82
C ASN A 105 1.87 10.33 -28.33
N CYS A 106 1.67 9.04 -28.03
CA CYS A 106 2.58 7.98 -28.49
C CYS A 106 1.82 6.71 -28.92
N THR A 107 2.53 5.80 -29.60
CA THR A 107 1.97 4.48 -29.96
C THR A 107 1.87 3.59 -28.70
N LEU A 108 0.97 2.62 -28.71
CA LEU A 108 0.80 1.67 -27.62
C LEU A 108 2.11 0.92 -27.30
N ARG A 109 2.88 0.53 -28.32
CA ARG A 109 4.21 -0.08 -28.17
C ARG A 109 5.19 0.83 -27.42
N THR A 110 5.18 2.12 -27.77
CA THR A 110 6.03 3.13 -27.10
C THR A 110 5.60 3.34 -25.66
N TYR A 111 4.29 3.34 -25.39
CA TYR A 111 3.74 3.42 -24.03
C TYR A 111 4.24 2.26 -23.15
N PHE A 112 4.15 1.01 -23.61
CA PHE A 112 4.63 -0.12 -22.81
C PHE A 112 6.10 -0.02 -22.48
N ARG A 113 6.94 0.37 -23.44
CA ARG A 113 8.37 0.62 -23.20
C ARG A 113 8.59 1.74 -22.18
N LYS A 114 7.91 2.89 -22.33
CA LYS A 114 8.01 4.00 -21.39
C LYS A 114 7.48 3.66 -19.99
N SER A 115 6.43 2.83 -19.90
CA SER A 115 5.90 2.34 -18.61
C SER A 115 6.92 1.48 -17.86
N GLY A 116 7.66 0.61 -18.53
CA GLY A 116 8.78 -0.14 -17.94
C GLY A 116 9.88 0.80 -17.42
N LEU A 117 10.35 1.73 -18.27
CA LEU A 117 11.35 2.73 -17.88
C LEU A 117 10.89 3.63 -16.72
N ALA A 118 9.59 3.93 -16.65
CA ALA A 118 9.03 4.70 -15.53
C ALA A 118 9.14 3.95 -14.21
N LEU A 119 8.86 2.63 -14.20
CA LEU A 119 9.01 1.79 -12.99
C LEU A 119 10.48 1.64 -12.57
N GLU A 120 11.39 1.48 -13.53
CA GLU A 120 12.84 1.45 -13.26
C GLU A 120 13.32 2.80 -12.69
N ASN A 121 12.87 3.91 -13.27
CA ASN A 121 13.24 5.24 -12.78
C ASN A 121 12.67 5.50 -11.38
N PHE A 122 11.47 5.02 -11.09
CA PHE A 122 10.87 5.08 -9.76
C PHE A 122 11.74 4.34 -8.73
N TYR A 123 12.18 3.10 -9.04
CA TYR A 123 13.05 2.33 -8.15
C TYR A 123 14.42 3.00 -7.95
N LYS A 124 15.04 3.49 -9.03
CA LYS A 124 16.31 4.25 -8.94
C LYS A 124 16.17 5.45 -8.02
N THR A 125 15.07 6.18 -8.11
CA THR A 125 14.81 7.33 -7.24
C THR A 125 14.59 6.90 -5.78
N LEU A 126 13.94 5.75 -5.53
CA LEU A 126 13.84 5.17 -4.18
C LEU A 126 15.24 4.89 -3.61
N CYS A 127 16.11 4.24 -4.39
CA CYS A 127 17.48 3.93 -3.96
C CYS A 127 18.29 5.21 -3.66
N VAL A 128 18.16 6.24 -4.48
CA VAL A 128 18.80 7.56 -4.22
C VAL A 128 18.32 8.18 -2.93
N LEU A 129 17.04 7.99 -2.57
CA LEU A 129 16.49 8.43 -1.28
C LEU A 129 16.87 7.50 -0.11
N GLY A 130 17.68 6.48 -0.36
CA GLY A 130 18.15 5.53 0.65
C GLY A 130 17.14 4.44 1.01
N TYR A 131 16.20 4.12 0.11
CA TYR A 131 15.22 3.04 0.25
C TYR A 131 15.48 1.96 -0.79
N ASP A 132 16.42 1.09 -0.49
CA ASP A 132 16.69 -0.14 -1.25
C ASP A 132 15.69 -1.26 -0.90
N SER A 133 15.81 -2.40 -1.57
CA SER A 133 14.93 -3.55 -1.37
C SER A 133 14.93 -4.06 0.06
N ASP A 134 16.09 -4.11 0.71
CA ASP A 134 16.24 -4.63 2.08
C ASP A 134 15.58 -3.71 3.08
N LYS A 135 15.77 -2.40 2.93
CA LYS A 135 15.15 -1.40 3.81
C LYS A 135 13.64 -1.35 3.65
N LEU A 136 13.14 -1.45 2.40
CA LEU A 136 11.70 -1.54 2.14
C LEU A 136 11.10 -2.81 2.75
N THR A 137 11.76 -3.95 2.59
CA THR A 137 11.34 -5.22 3.20
C THR A 137 11.30 -5.12 4.73
N LYS A 138 12.34 -4.56 5.36
CA LYS A 138 12.37 -4.35 6.82
C LYS A 138 11.26 -3.41 7.30
N MET A 139 11.03 -2.31 6.58
CA MET A 139 10.01 -1.32 6.91
C MET A 139 8.59 -1.90 6.80
N LEU A 140 8.34 -2.76 5.79
CA LEU A 140 7.00 -3.22 5.43
C LEU A 140 6.69 -4.64 5.88
N LYS A 141 7.63 -5.37 6.54
CA LYS A 141 7.43 -6.75 7.00
C LYS A 141 6.19 -6.96 7.88
N GLY A 142 5.79 -5.94 8.65
CA GLY A 142 4.59 -5.96 9.48
C GLY A 142 3.28 -5.81 8.68
N GLU A 143 3.35 -5.30 7.45
CA GLU A 143 2.20 -5.08 6.59
C GLU A 143 2.01 -6.28 5.63
N LYS A 144 1.45 -7.38 6.18
CA LYS A 144 1.29 -8.67 5.46
C LYS A 144 0.62 -8.53 4.09
N TRP A 145 -0.35 -7.62 3.96
CA TRP A 145 -1.06 -7.39 2.70
C TRP A 145 -0.17 -6.74 1.63
N ILE A 146 0.74 -5.82 2.01
CA ILE A 146 1.71 -5.22 1.09
C ILE A 146 2.75 -6.26 0.68
N MET A 147 3.24 -7.04 1.66
CA MET A 147 4.19 -8.11 1.40
C MET A 147 3.61 -9.21 0.50
N SER A 148 2.33 -9.55 0.65
CA SER A 148 1.65 -10.47 -0.27
C SER A 148 1.70 -9.95 -1.71
N VAL A 149 1.37 -8.67 -1.95
CA VAL A 149 1.44 -8.05 -3.29
C VAL A 149 2.88 -8.08 -3.84
N TYR A 150 3.88 -7.81 -2.99
CA TYR A 150 5.29 -7.87 -3.38
C TYR A 150 5.70 -9.27 -3.82
N TYR A 151 5.42 -10.29 -3.01
CA TYR A 151 5.77 -11.68 -3.34
C TYR A 151 5.08 -12.17 -4.61
N ASP A 152 3.85 -11.76 -4.83
CA ASP A 152 3.13 -12.11 -6.06
C ASP A 152 3.80 -11.50 -7.31
N PHE A 153 4.28 -10.25 -7.23
CA PHE A 153 5.07 -9.68 -8.33
C PHE A 153 6.42 -10.37 -8.51
N CYS A 154 7.06 -10.85 -7.44
CA CYS A 154 8.30 -11.63 -7.53
C CYS A 154 8.09 -13.01 -8.20
N GLN A 155 6.94 -13.64 -7.98
CA GLN A 155 6.61 -14.96 -8.54
C GLN A 155 6.18 -14.89 -10.02
N GLN A 156 5.65 -13.73 -10.47
CA GLN A 156 5.21 -13.52 -11.85
C GLN A 156 6.38 -13.23 -12.80
N GLN A 157 7.22 -14.18 -13.06
CA GLN A 157 8.26 -14.12 -14.11
C GLN A 157 7.69 -14.42 -15.51
N GLY A 158 6.55 -13.86 -15.89
CA GLY A 158 5.96 -14.06 -17.23
C GLY A 158 4.52 -13.60 -17.36
N GLY A 159 4.34 -12.36 -17.77
CA GLY A 159 3.39 -11.95 -18.80
C GLY A 159 1.89 -12.15 -18.61
N GLU A 160 1.27 -11.72 -17.48
CA GLU A 160 -0.16 -11.34 -17.46
C GLU A 160 -0.43 -10.26 -16.40
N GLU A 161 -0.07 -9.01 -16.69
CA GLU A 161 -0.24 -7.88 -15.74
C GLU A 161 -1.70 -7.54 -15.42
N SER A 162 -2.67 -7.94 -16.23
CA SER A 162 -4.03 -7.36 -16.16
C SER A 162 -4.99 -8.12 -15.23
N LYS A 163 -4.96 -9.43 -15.20
CA LYS A 163 -5.89 -10.23 -14.38
C LYS A 163 -5.48 -10.28 -12.92
N THR A 164 -4.19 -10.33 -12.65
CA THR A 164 -3.64 -10.47 -11.31
C THR A 164 -3.78 -9.19 -10.49
N THR A 165 -3.59 -8.02 -11.11
CA THR A 165 -3.79 -6.73 -10.41
C THR A 165 -5.24 -6.54 -9.97
N MET A 166 -6.23 -6.97 -10.77
CA MET A 166 -7.64 -6.94 -10.37
C MET A 166 -7.95 -7.93 -9.24
N PHE A 167 -7.43 -9.14 -9.31
CA PHE A 167 -7.58 -10.15 -8.26
C PHE A 167 -7.02 -9.65 -6.89
N PHE A 168 -5.85 -8.97 -6.90
CA PHE A 168 -5.29 -8.37 -5.69
C PHE A 168 -6.10 -7.21 -5.14
N ILE A 169 -6.62 -6.38 -6.01
CA ILE A 169 -7.51 -5.28 -5.63
C ILE A 169 -8.73 -5.82 -4.89
N ASP A 170 -9.33 -6.89 -5.37
CA ASP A 170 -10.50 -7.49 -4.74
C ASP A 170 -10.13 -8.24 -3.45
N LYS A 171 -8.98 -8.91 -3.40
CA LYS A 171 -8.45 -9.52 -2.17
C LYS A 171 -8.14 -8.48 -1.09
N ILE A 172 -7.57 -7.34 -1.46
CA ILE A 172 -7.32 -6.21 -0.54
C ILE A 172 -8.64 -5.62 -0.06
N LYS A 173 -9.62 -5.40 -0.94
CA LYS A 173 -10.96 -4.92 -0.56
C LYS A 173 -11.64 -5.89 0.42
N ASN A 174 -11.57 -7.20 0.14
CA ASN A 174 -12.18 -8.22 0.98
C ASN A 174 -11.49 -8.34 2.34
N ASN A 175 -10.15 -8.24 2.40
CA ASN A 175 -9.42 -8.27 3.68
C ASN A 175 -9.71 -7.02 4.52
N ILE A 176 -9.75 -5.83 3.91
CA ILE A 176 -10.15 -4.59 4.60
C ILE A 176 -11.59 -4.70 5.11
N PHE A 177 -12.50 -5.24 4.29
CA PHE A 177 -13.90 -5.41 4.66
C PHE A 177 -14.10 -6.45 5.78
N LEU A 178 -13.30 -7.52 5.79
CA LEU A 178 -13.32 -8.54 6.85
C LEU A 178 -12.73 -8.00 8.17
N GLU A 179 -11.67 -7.22 8.13
CA GLU A 179 -11.13 -6.57 9.33
C GLU A 179 -12.13 -5.55 9.92
N ILE A 180 -12.77 -4.75 9.08
CA ILE A 180 -13.83 -3.80 9.51
C ILE A 180 -15.05 -4.54 10.09
N LYS A 181 -15.50 -5.66 9.47
CA LYS A 181 -16.60 -6.47 9.99
C LYS A 181 -16.29 -7.13 11.33
N LYS A 182 -15.08 -7.64 11.53
CA LYS A 182 -14.67 -8.23 12.82
C LYS A 182 -14.79 -7.22 13.96
N VAL A 183 -14.51 -5.95 13.71
CA VAL A 183 -14.63 -4.87 14.70
C VAL A 183 -16.09 -4.52 14.97
N SER A 184 -16.96 -4.53 13.96
CA SER A 184 -18.41 -4.27 14.15
C SER A 184 -19.13 -5.38 14.91
N PHE A 185 -18.63 -6.63 14.84
CA PHE A 185 -19.25 -7.78 15.52
C PHE A 185 -18.84 -7.92 16.98
N CYS A 186 -17.74 -7.30 17.42
CA CYS A 186 -17.33 -7.23 18.82
C CYS A 186 -17.98 -6.05 19.59
N ALA A 187 -18.77 -5.22 18.91
CA ALA A 187 -19.44 -4.03 19.47
C ALA A 187 -20.95 -4.24 19.69
N SER A 188 -21.48 -5.44 19.43
CA SER A 188 -22.84 -5.90 19.76
C SER A 188 -22.80 -7.02 20.77
#